data_35059acc985cb48bfe23726054bbfaca
#
_entry.id   35059acc985cb48bfe23726054bbfaca
#
_cell.length_a   1.000
_cell.length_b   1.000
_cell.length_c   1.000
_cell.angle_alpha   90.00
_cell.angle_beta   90.00
_cell.angle_gamma   90.00
#
_symmetry.space_group_name_H-M   'P 1'
#
loop_
_entity.id
_entity.type
_entity.pdbx_description
1 polymer ?
#
loop_
_entity_poly.entity_id
_entity_poly.type
_entity_poly.pdbx_seq_one_letter_code
_entity_poly.pdbx_strand_id
1 'polypeptide(L)'
;MLADFAPLALITILAVLEQAYFSLQVIYARRRFHIAPPAVSGNENFERVYRAHLNSSEYFPMFLSVFWIAGVFFSQVLVVCIGALYLYGRYKYFKGYSESALKRLRPMYFSATILWILIFFASLGVLSQMFSQYLGYNPLTAKEEQPPWSMEDV
;
A
#
# COMPACT_ATOMS: atom_id res chain seq x y z
N MET A 1 -12.75 -19.36 -3.99
CA MET A 1 -11.34 -19.27 -3.54
C MET A 1 -10.52 -18.25 -4.34
N LEU A 2 -10.27 -18.38 -5.67
CA LEU A 2 -9.53 -17.36 -6.42
C LEU A 2 -10.30 -16.03 -6.58
N ALA A 3 -11.62 -16.09 -6.75
CA ALA A 3 -12.48 -14.91 -6.85
C ALA A 3 -12.42 -14.01 -5.60
N ASP A 4 -12.13 -14.61 -4.45
CA ASP A 4 -12.08 -13.87 -3.18
C ASP A 4 -10.91 -12.89 -3.15
N PHE A 5 -9.81 -13.17 -3.87
CA PHE A 5 -8.65 -12.27 -3.96
C PHE A 5 -8.73 -11.21 -5.07
N ALA A 6 -9.80 -11.21 -5.86
CA ALA A 6 -9.94 -10.27 -6.97
C ALA A 6 -9.86 -8.79 -6.54
N PRO A 7 -10.42 -8.34 -5.41
CA PRO A 7 -10.27 -6.95 -4.97
C PRO A 7 -8.83 -6.58 -4.62
N LEU A 8 -8.05 -7.49 -4.01
CA LEU A 8 -6.62 -7.25 -3.74
C LEU A 8 -5.83 -7.18 -5.04
N ALA A 9 -6.11 -8.08 -5.98
CA ALA A 9 -5.48 -8.08 -7.29
C ALA A 9 -5.79 -6.78 -8.06
N LEU A 10 -7.01 -6.25 -7.98
CA LEU A 10 -7.37 -4.98 -8.59
C LEU A 10 -6.53 -3.81 -8.06
N ILE A 11 -6.42 -3.67 -6.73
CA ILE A 11 -5.56 -2.63 -6.12
C ILE A 11 -4.10 -2.82 -6.54
N THR A 12 -3.62 -4.06 -6.63
CA THR A 12 -2.26 -4.35 -7.10
C THR A 12 -2.05 -3.89 -8.54
N ILE A 13 -3.00 -4.15 -9.45
CA ILE A 13 -2.94 -3.69 -10.84
C ILE A 13 -2.93 -2.15 -10.89
N LEU A 14 -3.80 -1.49 -10.12
CA LEU A 14 -3.82 -0.02 -10.04
C LEU A 14 -2.50 0.54 -9.52
N ALA A 15 -1.90 -0.11 -8.52
CA ALA A 15 -0.59 0.26 -7.98
C ALA A 15 0.53 0.14 -9.03
N VAL A 16 0.53 -0.94 -9.82
CA VAL A 16 1.48 -1.12 -10.94
C VAL A 16 1.29 -0.07 -12.01
N LEU A 17 0.04 0.23 -12.39
CA LEU A 17 -0.28 1.27 -13.37
C LEU A 17 0.16 2.66 -12.88
N GLU A 18 0.01 2.94 -11.59
CA GLU A 18 0.50 4.19 -10.98
C GLU A 18 2.03 4.29 -11.07
N GLN A 19 2.77 3.23 -10.77
CA GLN A 19 4.23 3.20 -10.92
C GLN A 19 4.67 3.36 -12.39
N ALA A 20 3.98 2.71 -13.31
CA ALA A 20 4.21 2.87 -14.75
C ALA A 20 3.99 4.33 -15.18
N TYR A 21 2.93 4.97 -14.69
CA TYR A 21 2.67 6.39 -14.93
C TYR A 21 3.81 7.28 -14.41
N PHE A 22 4.31 7.04 -13.19
CA PHE A 22 5.44 7.80 -12.64
C PHE A 22 6.71 7.63 -13.47
N SER A 23 7.01 6.42 -13.94
CA SER A 23 8.13 6.14 -14.85
C SER A 23 8.01 6.92 -16.16
N LEU A 24 6.83 6.94 -16.76
CA LEU A 24 6.58 7.71 -17.98
C LEU A 24 6.77 9.22 -17.78
N GLN A 25 6.38 9.75 -16.59
CA GLN A 25 6.63 11.16 -16.27
C GLN A 25 8.12 11.50 -16.20
N VAL A 26 8.97 10.57 -15.73
CA VAL A 26 10.43 10.75 -15.75
C VAL A 26 10.95 10.80 -17.18
N ILE A 27 10.50 9.90 -18.06
CA ILE A 27 10.90 9.89 -19.49
C ILE A 27 10.46 11.19 -20.16
N TYR A 28 9.24 11.65 -19.89
CA TYR A 28 8.74 12.91 -20.41
C TYR A 28 9.56 14.11 -19.91
N ALA A 29 9.87 14.15 -18.62
CA ALA A 29 10.69 15.19 -18.02
C ALA A 29 12.11 15.22 -18.63
N ARG A 30 12.75 14.06 -18.88
CA ARG A 30 14.05 13.97 -19.57
C ARG A 30 14.02 14.64 -20.93
N ARG A 31 12.99 14.36 -21.73
CA ARG A 31 12.82 14.96 -23.05
C ARG A 31 12.60 16.47 -22.97
N ARG A 32 11.75 16.90 -22.03
CA ARG A 32 11.39 18.31 -21.84
C ARG A 32 12.58 19.17 -21.41
N PHE A 33 13.43 18.65 -20.53
CA PHE A 33 14.58 19.38 -19.96
C PHE A 33 15.91 19.01 -20.60
N HIS A 34 15.91 18.22 -21.69
CA HIS A 34 17.10 17.79 -22.43
C HIS A 34 18.17 17.10 -21.57
N ILE A 35 17.74 16.27 -20.61
CA ILE A 35 18.65 15.50 -19.73
C ILE A 35 18.83 14.10 -20.30
N ALA A 36 19.97 13.84 -20.93
CA ALA A 36 20.30 12.52 -21.47
C ALA A 36 20.66 11.53 -20.36
N PRO A 37 20.25 10.23 -20.48
CA PRO A 37 20.77 9.17 -19.62
C PRO A 37 22.31 9.06 -19.76
N PRO A 38 23.04 8.71 -18.69
CA PRO A 38 22.63 8.33 -17.35
C PRO A 38 22.44 9.50 -16.37
N ALA A 39 22.51 10.75 -16.82
CA ALA A 39 22.43 11.91 -15.94
C ALA A 39 21.13 11.93 -15.12
N VAL A 40 21.24 12.24 -13.83
CA VAL A 40 20.13 12.35 -12.88
C VAL A 40 20.01 13.75 -12.27
N SER A 41 20.85 14.67 -12.72
CA SER A 41 20.93 16.07 -12.29
C SER A 41 21.08 17.00 -13.51
N GLY A 42 20.95 18.32 -13.30
CA GLY A 42 21.14 19.33 -14.33
C GLY A 42 19.97 20.31 -14.48
N ASN A 43 18.79 19.95 -13.96
CA ASN A 43 17.64 20.85 -13.90
C ASN A 43 16.77 20.51 -12.69
N GLU A 44 16.50 21.48 -11.81
CA GLU A 44 15.74 21.25 -10.57
C GLU A 44 14.35 20.66 -10.81
N ASN A 45 13.65 21.05 -11.87
CA ASN A 45 12.32 20.54 -12.17
C ASN A 45 12.39 19.06 -12.56
N PHE A 46 13.39 18.67 -13.35
CA PHE A 46 13.65 17.28 -13.68
C PHE A 46 14.00 16.46 -12.41
N GLU A 47 14.92 16.99 -11.60
CA GLU A 47 15.38 16.31 -10.39
C GLU A 47 14.23 16.03 -9.42
N ARG A 48 13.27 16.97 -9.26
CA ARG A 48 12.08 16.75 -8.44
C ARG A 48 11.21 15.60 -8.94
N VAL A 49 10.96 15.54 -10.25
CA VAL A 49 10.19 14.44 -10.86
C VAL A 49 10.92 13.11 -10.68
N TYR A 50 12.23 13.09 -10.94
CA TYR A 50 13.06 11.91 -10.81
C TYR A 50 13.08 11.39 -9.35
N ARG A 51 13.31 12.28 -8.38
CA ARG A 51 13.32 11.92 -6.95
C ARG A 51 11.94 11.48 -6.45
N ALA A 52 10.86 12.08 -6.95
CA ALA A 52 9.50 11.66 -6.62
C ALA A 52 9.23 10.23 -7.09
N HIS A 53 9.66 9.87 -8.30
CA HIS A 53 9.57 8.52 -8.83
C HIS A 53 10.45 7.55 -8.04
N LEU A 54 11.72 7.87 -7.81
CA LEU A 54 12.65 7.01 -7.09
C LEU A 54 12.10 6.65 -5.70
N ASN A 55 11.68 7.62 -4.91
CA ASN A 55 11.09 7.38 -3.61
C ASN A 55 9.78 6.54 -3.71
N SER A 56 8.97 6.75 -4.74
CA SER A 56 7.76 5.94 -4.93
C SER A 56 8.12 4.47 -5.23
N SER A 57 9.16 4.24 -6.03
CA SER A 57 9.64 2.89 -6.33
C SER A 57 10.26 2.18 -5.13
N GLU A 58 10.94 2.90 -4.23
CA GLU A 58 11.49 2.35 -2.99
C GLU A 58 10.39 1.87 -2.04
N TYR A 59 9.29 2.61 -1.93
CA TYR A 59 8.15 2.27 -1.07
C TYR A 59 7.21 1.20 -1.66
N PHE A 60 7.25 1.00 -2.97
CA PHE A 60 6.35 0.10 -3.68
C PHE A 60 6.43 -1.36 -3.22
N PRO A 61 7.61 -2.01 -3.13
CA PRO A 61 7.70 -3.39 -2.65
C PRO A 61 7.26 -3.53 -1.19
N MET A 62 7.57 -2.54 -0.33
CA MET A 62 7.12 -2.55 1.06
C MET A 62 5.59 -2.51 1.15
N PHE A 63 4.96 -1.61 0.39
CA PHE A 63 3.50 -1.53 0.31
C PHE A 63 2.89 -2.84 -0.14
N LEU A 64 3.32 -3.41 -1.27
CA LEU A 64 2.75 -4.64 -1.80
C LEU A 64 2.86 -5.80 -0.81
N SER A 65 4.02 -5.96 -0.15
CA SER A 65 4.24 -7.03 0.82
C SER A 65 3.25 -6.96 1.97
N VAL A 66 3.15 -5.80 2.64
CA VAL A 66 2.25 -5.67 3.81
C VAL A 66 0.78 -5.63 3.42
N PHE A 67 0.45 -5.10 2.23
CA PHE A 67 -0.89 -5.06 1.69
C PHE A 67 -1.46 -6.48 1.49
N TRP A 68 -0.69 -7.37 0.87
CA TRP A 68 -1.10 -8.75 0.67
C TRP A 68 -1.17 -9.52 1.98
N ILE A 69 -0.18 -9.37 2.87
CA ILE A 69 -0.21 -10.02 4.19
C ILE A 69 -1.44 -9.58 4.98
N ALA A 70 -1.70 -8.28 5.07
CA ALA A 70 -2.87 -7.78 5.78
C ALA A 70 -4.19 -8.24 5.14
N GLY A 71 -4.27 -8.26 3.80
CA GLY A 71 -5.47 -8.70 3.07
C GLY A 71 -5.79 -10.18 3.24
N VAL A 72 -4.75 -11.03 3.36
CA VAL A 72 -4.92 -12.48 3.54
C VAL A 72 -5.18 -12.85 5.00
N PHE A 73 -4.47 -12.23 5.95
CA PHE A 73 -4.49 -12.67 7.35
C PHE A 73 -5.39 -11.83 8.26
N PHE A 74 -5.82 -10.65 7.85
CA PHE A 74 -6.67 -9.79 8.70
C PHE A 74 -8.06 -9.56 8.11
N SER A 75 -8.18 -8.68 7.11
CA SER A 75 -9.48 -8.34 6.49
C SER A 75 -9.29 -7.77 5.09
N GLN A 76 -9.81 -8.48 4.10
CA GLN A 76 -9.68 -8.10 2.70
C GLN A 76 -10.36 -6.77 2.37
N VAL A 77 -11.62 -6.60 2.81
CA VAL A 77 -12.42 -5.39 2.51
C VAL A 77 -11.76 -4.14 3.09
N LEU A 78 -11.37 -4.19 4.37
CA LEU A 78 -10.71 -3.07 5.03
C LEU A 78 -9.39 -2.73 4.35
N VAL A 79 -8.58 -3.74 4.04
CA VAL A 79 -7.25 -3.56 3.44
C VAL A 79 -7.34 -3.01 2.02
N VAL A 80 -8.33 -3.40 1.24
CA VAL A 80 -8.60 -2.83 -0.10
C VAL A 80 -8.89 -1.33 -0.01
N CYS A 81 -9.75 -0.91 0.95
CA CYS A 81 -10.02 0.51 1.18
C CYS A 81 -8.77 1.29 1.58
N ILE A 82 -7.98 0.73 2.51
CA ILE A 82 -6.71 1.35 2.97
C ILE A 82 -5.69 1.39 1.82
N GLY A 83 -5.61 0.35 0.99
CA GLY A 83 -4.76 0.31 -0.19
C GLY A 83 -5.09 1.41 -1.20
N ALA A 84 -6.38 1.64 -1.47
CA ALA A 84 -6.83 2.74 -2.34
C ALA A 84 -6.43 4.11 -1.78
N LEU A 85 -6.54 4.32 -0.46
CA LEU A 85 -6.07 5.55 0.19
C LEU A 85 -4.56 5.72 0.09
N TYR A 86 -3.78 4.62 0.17
CA TYR A 86 -2.34 4.66 -0.03
C TYR A 86 -1.99 5.13 -1.44
N LEU A 87 -2.59 4.57 -2.48
CA LEU A 87 -2.36 4.98 -3.87
C LEU A 87 -2.70 6.46 -4.06
N TYR A 88 -3.84 6.92 -3.55
CA TYR A 88 -4.18 8.34 -3.58
C TYR A 88 -3.11 9.21 -2.92
N GLY A 89 -2.59 8.81 -1.77
CA GLY A 89 -1.50 9.50 -1.06
C GLY A 89 -0.22 9.54 -1.89
N ARG A 90 0.16 8.45 -2.55
CA ARG A 90 1.35 8.37 -3.42
C ARG A 90 1.21 9.22 -4.67
N TYR A 91 0.04 9.22 -5.29
CA TYR A 91 -0.25 10.09 -6.43
C TYR A 91 -0.12 11.58 -6.05
N LYS A 92 -0.71 11.99 -4.92
CA LYS A 92 -0.60 13.37 -4.40
C LYS A 92 0.85 13.73 -4.03
N TYR A 93 1.61 12.78 -3.46
CA TYR A 93 3.02 12.96 -3.17
C TYR A 93 3.83 13.22 -4.45
N PHE A 94 3.66 12.37 -5.46
CA PHE A 94 4.36 12.49 -6.73
C PHE A 94 4.06 13.85 -7.38
N LYS A 95 2.80 14.22 -7.50
CA LYS A 95 2.39 15.53 -8.05
C LYS A 95 2.95 16.70 -7.24
N GLY A 96 2.77 16.68 -5.93
CA GLY A 96 3.24 17.75 -5.05
C GLY A 96 4.76 17.94 -5.13
N TYR A 97 5.52 16.83 -5.12
CA TYR A 97 6.98 16.92 -5.20
C TYR A 97 7.46 17.38 -6.57
N SER A 98 6.80 16.97 -7.65
CA SER A 98 7.12 17.43 -9.00
C SER A 98 6.95 18.95 -9.16
N GLU A 99 5.99 19.56 -8.43
CA GLU A 99 5.76 21.00 -8.43
C GLU A 99 6.71 21.77 -7.48
N SER A 100 6.85 21.28 -6.24
CA SER A 100 7.64 21.95 -5.20
C SER A 100 8.11 20.98 -4.12
N ALA A 101 9.35 21.19 -3.63
CA ALA A 101 9.90 20.41 -2.54
C ALA A 101 9.07 20.49 -1.24
N LEU A 102 8.38 21.57 -0.97
CA LEU A 102 7.55 21.75 0.23
C LEU A 102 6.19 21.04 0.09
N LYS A 103 5.59 21.01 -1.11
CA LYS A 103 4.27 20.38 -1.33
C LYS A 103 4.29 18.87 -1.15
N ARG A 104 5.46 18.23 -1.13
CA ARG A 104 5.60 16.78 -0.89
C ARG A 104 5.29 16.36 0.55
N LEU A 105 5.49 17.23 1.54
CA LEU A 105 5.54 16.85 2.96
C LEU A 105 4.22 16.25 3.47
N ARG A 106 3.10 16.95 3.28
CA ARG A 106 1.79 16.46 3.72
C ARG A 106 1.40 15.11 3.11
N PRO A 107 1.45 14.92 1.78
CA PRO A 107 1.15 13.61 1.19
C PRO A 107 2.14 12.51 1.57
N MET A 108 3.40 12.85 1.83
CA MET A 108 4.43 11.92 2.30
C MET A 108 4.05 11.36 3.68
N TYR A 109 3.76 12.22 4.64
CA TYR A 109 3.34 11.78 5.97
C TYR A 109 2.02 11.00 5.92
N PHE A 110 1.06 11.45 5.11
CA PHE A 110 -0.19 10.73 4.91
C PHE A 110 0.01 9.30 4.41
N SER A 111 0.77 9.12 3.32
CA SER A 111 1.04 7.76 2.79
C SER A 111 1.90 6.92 3.73
N ALA A 112 2.84 7.53 4.46
CA ALA A 112 3.63 6.82 5.47
C ALA A 112 2.75 6.34 6.64
N THR A 113 1.83 7.17 7.13
CA THR A 113 0.86 6.77 8.17
C THR A 113 0.01 5.59 7.72
N ILE A 114 -0.50 5.62 6.48
CA ILE A 114 -1.29 4.50 5.93
C ILE A 114 -0.44 3.22 5.85
N LEU A 115 0.81 3.32 5.46
CA LEU A 115 1.72 2.17 5.43
C LEU A 115 1.92 1.56 6.83
N TRP A 116 2.09 2.39 7.86
CA TRP A 116 2.19 1.92 9.24
C TRP A 116 0.90 1.25 9.73
N ILE A 117 -0.26 1.77 9.32
CA ILE A 117 -1.57 1.14 9.62
C ILE A 117 -1.65 -0.25 8.94
N LEU A 118 -1.19 -0.38 7.69
CA LEU A 118 -1.14 -1.68 7.01
C LEU A 118 -0.18 -2.65 7.71
N ILE A 119 1.00 -2.20 8.14
CA ILE A 119 1.95 -3.02 8.91
C ILE A 119 1.31 -3.50 10.21
N PHE A 120 0.59 -2.62 10.92
CA PHE A 120 -0.13 -2.99 12.13
C PHE A 120 -1.18 -4.08 11.87
N PHE A 121 -2.03 -3.93 10.86
CA PHE A 121 -3.04 -4.94 10.52
C PHE A 121 -2.43 -6.24 10.00
N ALA A 122 -1.34 -6.17 9.22
CA ALA A 122 -0.61 -7.35 8.80
C ALA A 122 -0.06 -8.13 10.00
N SER A 123 0.57 -7.43 10.95
CA SER A 123 1.11 -8.04 12.17
C SER A 123 0.02 -8.63 13.04
N LEU A 124 -1.08 -7.91 13.24
CA LEU A 124 -2.23 -8.37 14.03
C LEU A 124 -2.86 -9.63 13.41
N GLY A 125 -3.05 -9.66 12.10
CA GLY A 125 -3.62 -10.81 11.39
C GLY A 125 -2.72 -12.05 11.50
N VAL A 126 -1.42 -11.90 11.25
CA VAL A 126 -0.44 -13.00 11.33
C VAL A 126 -0.36 -13.54 12.78
N LEU A 127 -0.24 -12.65 13.78
CA LEU A 127 -0.21 -13.06 15.18
C LEU A 127 -1.48 -13.78 15.62
N SER A 128 -2.64 -13.27 15.23
CA SER A 128 -3.92 -13.93 15.51
C SER A 128 -3.98 -15.34 14.94
N GLN A 129 -3.52 -15.53 13.69
CA GLN A 129 -3.49 -16.84 13.05
C GLN A 129 -2.49 -17.79 13.73
N MET A 130 -1.33 -17.28 14.15
CA MET A 130 -0.35 -18.05 14.92
C MET A 130 -0.93 -18.49 16.27
N PHE A 131 -1.59 -17.59 17.00
CA PHE A 131 -2.26 -17.95 18.28
C PHE A 131 -3.33 -19.00 18.09
N SER A 132 -4.15 -18.87 17.03
CA SER A 132 -5.16 -19.88 16.70
C SER A 132 -4.55 -21.24 16.47
N GLN A 133 -3.44 -21.31 15.72
CA GLN A 133 -2.79 -22.56 15.34
C GLN A 133 -2.07 -23.24 16.52
N TYR A 134 -1.38 -22.47 17.37
CA TYR A 134 -0.53 -23.03 18.42
C TYR A 134 -1.20 -23.13 19.80
N LEU A 135 -2.18 -22.27 20.08
CA LEU A 135 -2.85 -22.19 21.39
C LEU A 135 -4.33 -22.63 21.32
N GLY A 136 -4.85 -22.97 20.14
CA GLY A 136 -6.25 -23.34 19.95
C GLY A 136 -7.26 -22.22 20.22
N TYR A 137 -6.79 -20.96 20.31
CA TYR A 137 -7.60 -19.79 20.60
C TYR A 137 -7.43 -18.72 19.52
N ASN A 138 -8.53 -18.29 18.90
CA ASN A 138 -8.50 -17.20 17.92
C ASN A 138 -9.14 -15.93 18.50
N PRO A 139 -8.35 -14.91 18.84
CA PRO A 139 -8.86 -13.68 19.46
C PRO A 139 -9.77 -12.85 18.55
N LEU A 140 -9.71 -13.05 17.22
CA LEU A 140 -10.54 -12.32 16.25
C LEU A 140 -11.89 -12.99 15.98
N THR A 141 -12.02 -14.30 16.21
CA THR A 141 -13.24 -15.07 15.96
C THR A 141 -13.92 -15.54 17.27
N ALA A 142 -13.36 -15.22 18.42
CA ALA A 142 -13.83 -15.67 19.75
C ALA A 142 -15.29 -15.28 20.10
N LYS A 143 -16.00 -14.58 19.21
CA LYS A 143 -17.43 -14.21 19.41
C LYS A 143 -18.42 -15.18 18.78
N GLU A 144 -17.99 -16.23 18.06
CA GLU A 144 -18.91 -17.10 17.32
C GLU A 144 -19.01 -18.56 17.84
N GLU A 145 -18.26 -18.94 18.85
CA GLU A 145 -18.51 -20.24 19.48
C GLU A 145 -19.72 -20.11 20.41
N GLN A 146 -20.91 -20.48 19.89
CA GLN A 146 -22.07 -20.73 20.74
C GLN A 146 -21.70 -21.82 21.74
N PRO A 147 -22.08 -21.68 23.04
CA PRO A 147 -21.81 -22.70 24.02
C PRO A 147 -22.51 -24.00 23.61
N PRO A 148 -21.93 -25.19 23.92
CA PRO A 148 -22.44 -26.50 23.51
C PRO A 148 -23.80 -26.89 24.10
N TRP A 149 -24.46 -26.00 24.82
CA TRP A 149 -25.83 -26.14 25.32
C TRP A 149 -26.72 -25.04 24.71
N SER A 150 -27.18 -25.19 23.51
CA SER A 150 -28.35 -24.47 23.01
C SER A 150 -29.59 -25.11 23.64
N MET A 151 -30.47 -24.29 24.23
CA MET A 151 -31.71 -24.74 24.88
C MET A 151 -32.75 -25.33 23.90
N GLU A 152 -32.33 -25.90 22.79
CA GLU A 152 -33.22 -26.58 21.85
C GLU A 152 -33.37 -28.08 22.09
N ASP A 153 -32.69 -28.64 23.12
CA ASP A 153 -32.76 -30.06 23.51
C ASP A 153 -33.51 -30.32 24.82
N VAL A 154 -34.46 -29.42 25.21
CA VAL A 154 -35.35 -29.65 26.36
C VAL A 154 -36.80 -29.63 25.94
#